data_62386b30d5248e4f3f322bef005af14f
#
_entry.id   62386b30d5248e4f3f322bef005af14f
#
_cell.length_a   1.000
_cell.length_b   1.000
_cell.length_c   1.000
_cell.angle_alpha   90.00
_cell.angle_beta   90.00
_cell.angle_gamma   90.00
#
_symmetry.space_group_name_H-M   'P 1'
#
loop_
_entity.id
_entity.type
_entity.pdbx_description
1 polymer ?
#
loop_
_entity_poly.entity_id
_entity_poly.type
_entity_poly.pdbx_seq_one_letter_code
_entity_poly.pdbx_strand_id
1 'polypeptide(L)'
;MITNNKISAVLVSTDLPKSQDFYEHKVGLKLSPKTIKNHLLFDCGNGTTVLIYGRGKGNSADHTQVRLWSEDVHQDVAELVGRGVVFEEYDMGAFKTIDHIVTSAGIGKSAWFKDPDGNIIALFQPE
;
A
#
# COMPACT_ATOMS: atom_id res chain seq x y z
N MET A 1 -26.52 -9.96 -3.62
CA MET A 1 -25.78 -10.69 -2.57
C MET A 1 -24.44 -10.00 -2.32
N ILE A 2 -23.96 -10.06 -1.10
CA ILE A 2 -22.69 -9.39 -0.74
C ILE A 2 -21.49 -9.91 -1.53
N THR A 3 -21.52 -11.13 -2.03
CA THR A 3 -20.45 -11.70 -2.85
C THR A 3 -20.21 -10.92 -4.15
N ASN A 4 -21.15 -10.11 -4.58
CA ASN A 4 -21.04 -9.29 -5.79
C ASN A 4 -20.70 -7.84 -5.49
N ASN A 5 -20.53 -7.49 -4.22
CA ASN A 5 -20.28 -6.11 -3.80
C ASN A 5 -18.78 -5.78 -3.93
N LYS A 6 -18.50 -4.51 -4.14
CA LYS A 6 -17.13 -4.00 -4.14
C LYS A 6 -16.52 -4.12 -2.75
N ILE A 7 -15.20 -4.27 -2.72
CA ILE A 7 -14.42 -4.31 -1.49
C ILE A 7 -13.50 -3.10 -1.48
N SER A 8 -13.41 -2.44 -0.32
CA SER A 8 -12.41 -1.41 -0.09
C SER A 8 -11.43 -1.88 0.98
N ALA A 9 -10.15 -1.57 0.79
CA ALA A 9 -9.18 -1.64 1.88
C ALA A 9 -9.41 -0.44 2.79
N VAL A 10 -9.29 -0.63 4.11
CA VAL A 10 -9.50 0.45 5.08
C VAL A 10 -8.27 0.59 5.96
N LEU A 11 -7.71 1.78 6.00
CA LEU A 11 -6.52 2.11 6.77
C LEU A 11 -6.83 3.24 7.76
N VAL A 12 -5.91 3.48 8.68
CA VAL A 12 -6.04 4.53 9.70
C VAL A 12 -4.99 5.60 9.51
N SER A 13 -5.30 6.81 9.97
CA SER A 13 -4.37 7.94 9.95
C SER A 13 -4.51 8.78 11.21
N THR A 14 -3.39 9.19 11.79
CA THR A 14 -3.37 10.17 12.88
C THR A 14 -3.21 11.60 12.35
N ASP A 15 -2.90 11.74 11.06
CA ASP A 15 -2.67 13.03 10.42
C ASP A 15 -3.09 12.91 8.94
N LEU A 16 -4.34 13.23 8.65
CA LEU A 16 -4.90 13.08 7.30
C LEU A 16 -4.15 13.86 6.24
N PRO A 17 -3.74 15.13 6.45
CA PRO A 17 -2.94 15.84 5.45
C PRO A 17 -1.63 15.13 5.12
N LYS A 18 -0.95 14.58 6.11
CA LYS A 18 0.30 13.83 5.92
C LYS A 18 0.06 12.53 5.15
N SER A 19 -1.01 11.82 5.49
CA SER A 19 -1.40 10.60 4.76
C SER A 19 -1.79 10.91 3.33
N GLN A 20 -2.53 12.00 3.10
CA GLN A 20 -2.89 12.43 1.75
C GLN A 20 -1.66 12.70 0.91
N ASP A 21 -0.69 13.45 1.43
CA ASP A 21 0.56 13.73 0.73
C ASP A 21 1.30 12.44 0.37
N PHE A 22 1.38 11.51 1.30
CA PHE A 22 2.06 10.23 1.08
C PHE A 22 1.39 9.44 -0.04
N TYR A 23 0.09 9.20 0.04
CA TYR A 23 -0.60 8.35 -0.93
C TYR A 23 -0.78 9.02 -2.29
N GLU A 24 -1.02 10.33 -2.31
CA GLU A 24 -1.23 11.06 -3.56
C GLU A 24 0.09 11.35 -4.28
N HIS A 25 1.09 11.84 -3.58
CA HIS A 25 2.33 12.33 -4.20
C HIS A 25 3.47 11.32 -4.20
N LYS A 26 3.56 10.44 -3.21
CA LYS A 26 4.61 9.40 -3.17
C LYS A 26 4.16 8.10 -3.79
N VAL A 27 3.03 7.56 -3.36
CA VAL A 27 2.50 6.31 -3.93
C VAL A 27 1.88 6.54 -5.30
N GLY A 28 1.22 7.67 -5.50
CA GLY A 28 0.63 8.05 -6.78
C GLY A 28 -0.82 7.60 -6.95
N LEU A 29 -1.55 7.38 -5.85
CA LEU A 29 -2.97 7.09 -5.91
C LEU A 29 -3.78 8.36 -6.19
N LYS A 30 -4.96 8.18 -6.75
CA LYS A 30 -5.83 9.29 -7.13
C LYS A 30 -6.88 9.54 -6.06
N LEU A 31 -6.87 10.74 -5.47
CA LEU A 31 -7.88 11.13 -4.50
C LEU A 31 -9.25 11.22 -5.18
N SER A 32 -10.24 10.53 -4.62
CA SER A 32 -11.60 10.56 -5.12
C SER A 32 -12.28 11.88 -4.77
N PRO A 33 -13.11 12.44 -5.68
CA PRO A 33 -13.96 13.59 -5.34
C PRO A 33 -15.03 13.24 -4.30
N LYS A 34 -15.22 11.96 -3.99
CA LYS A 34 -16.17 11.49 -2.97
C LYS A 34 -15.56 11.42 -1.57
N THR A 35 -14.34 11.92 -1.38
CA THR A 35 -13.74 12.08 -0.06
C THR A 35 -14.64 12.95 0.82
N ILE A 36 -14.87 12.49 2.06
CA ILE A 36 -15.70 13.19 3.04
C ILE A 36 -14.86 13.61 4.25
N LYS A 37 -15.46 14.41 5.14
CA LYS A 37 -14.79 14.91 6.34
C LYS A 37 -14.22 13.76 7.17
N ASN A 38 -12.99 13.91 7.63
CA ASN A 38 -12.25 12.93 8.45
C ASN A 38 -11.97 11.61 7.74
N HIS A 39 -12.07 11.59 6.40
CA HIS A 39 -11.77 10.43 5.57
C HIS A 39 -11.01 10.86 4.33
N LEU A 40 -10.22 9.95 3.78
CA LEU A 40 -9.62 10.05 2.45
C LEU A 40 -10.06 8.82 1.67
N LEU A 41 -10.62 9.01 0.50
CA LEU A 41 -10.96 7.92 -0.40
C LEU A 41 -10.09 8.03 -1.64
N PHE A 42 -9.35 6.96 -1.95
CA PHE A 42 -8.51 6.91 -3.15
C PHE A 42 -9.09 5.92 -4.14
N ASP A 43 -9.18 6.34 -5.40
CA ASP A 43 -9.59 5.46 -6.49
C ASP A 43 -8.39 4.64 -6.97
N CYS A 44 -8.61 3.34 -7.11
CA CYS A 44 -7.62 2.39 -7.60
C CYS A 44 -8.15 1.68 -8.84
N GLY A 45 -7.37 0.75 -9.39
CA GLY A 45 -7.74 0.06 -10.61
C GLY A 45 -9.04 -0.76 -10.51
N ASN A 46 -9.77 -0.84 -11.61
CA ASN A 46 -10.98 -1.67 -11.75
C ASN A 46 -12.07 -1.35 -10.73
N GLY A 47 -12.22 -0.09 -10.36
CA GLY A 47 -13.26 0.34 -9.41
C GLY A 47 -12.98 -0.02 -7.96
N THR A 48 -11.78 -0.48 -7.63
CA THR A 48 -11.37 -0.70 -6.24
C THR A 48 -11.00 0.61 -5.59
N THR A 49 -11.05 0.64 -4.26
CA THR A 49 -10.76 1.87 -3.49
C THR A 49 -9.97 1.55 -2.24
N VAL A 50 -9.27 2.57 -1.74
CA VAL A 50 -8.66 2.57 -0.41
C VAL A 50 -9.29 3.70 0.38
N LEU A 51 -9.84 3.37 1.54
CA LEU A 51 -10.40 4.35 2.47
C LEU A 51 -9.45 4.53 3.64
N ILE A 52 -9.14 5.77 3.98
CA ILE A 52 -8.32 6.09 5.16
C ILE A 52 -9.16 6.99 6.06
N TYR A 53 -9.33 6.60 7.32
CA TYR A 53 -10.04 7.44 8.27
C TYR A 53 -9.15 7.91 9.40
N GLY A 54 -9.47 9.10 9.91
CA GLY A 54 -8.72 9.72 10.99
C GLY A 54 -9.07 9.11 12.35
N ARG A 55 -8.04 8.84 13.14
CA ARG A 55 -8.20 8.47 14.56
C ARG A 55 -6.95 8.89 15.32
N GLY A 56 -7.04 8.92 16.66
CA GLY A 56 -5.93 9.36 17.51
C GLY A 56 -4.79 8.37 17.69
N LYS A 57 -4.86 7.20 17.05
CA LYS A 57 -3.87 6.13 17.18
C LYS A 57 -3.57 5.53 15.82
N GLY A 58 -2.28 5.35 15.50
CA GLY A 58 -1.83 4.69 14.29
C GLY A 58 -2.03 3.18 14.32
N ASN A 59 -1.54 2.50 13.30
CA ASN A 59 -1.60 1.05 13.20
C ASN A 59 -0.45 0.42 13.99
N SER A 60 -0.77 -0.58 14.81
CA SER A 60 0.21 -1.37 15.56
C SER A 60 0.30 -2.81 15.08
N ALA A 61 -0.46 -3.20 14.06
CA ALA A 61 -0.37 -4.52 13.47
C ALA A 61 0.96 -4.71 12.73
N ASP A 62 1.48 -5.92 12.72
CA ASP A 62 2.77 -6.25 12.13
C ASP A 62 2.64 -7.12 10.86
N HIS A 63 1.49 -7.06 10.21
CA HIS A 63 1.22 -7.81 8.98
C HIS A 63 0.75 -6.87 7.87
N THR A 64 0.77 -7.34 6.63
CA THR A 64 0.30 -6.59 5.47
C THR A 64 -1.18 -6.25 5.60
N GLN A 65 -1.53 -4.97 5.47
CA GLN A 65 -2.91 -4.50 5.46
C GLN A 65 -3.48 -4.37 4.06
N VAL A 66 -2.64 -4.03 3.09
CA VAL A 66 -3.06 -3.80 1.70
C VAL A 66 -2.04 -4.42 0.77
N ARG A 67 -2.52 -5.04 -0.29
CA ARG A 67 -1.67 -5.51 -1.37
C ARG A 67 -2.09 -4.85 -2.67
N LEU A 68 -1.16 -4.12 -3.29
CA LEU A 68 -1.33 -3.53 -4.60
C LEU A 68 -0.74 -4.47 -5.64
N TRP A 69 -1.50 -4.82 -6.65
CA TRP A 69 -1.03 -5.66 -7.74
C TRP A 69 -0.12 -4.85 -8.68
N SER A 70 0.94 -5.46 -9.14
CA SER A 70 1.93 -4.86 -10.02
C SER A 70 2.15 -5.74 -11.24
N GLU A 71 2.29 -5.14 -12.39
CA GLU A 71 2.67 -5.85 -13.62
C GLU A 71 4.20 -5.96 -13.74
N ASP A 72 4.93 -5.05 -13.08
CA ASP A 72 6.39 -5.03 -13.06
C ASP A 72 6.84 -4.43 -11.72
N VAL A 73 7.09 -5.29 -10.75
CA VAL A 73 7.45 -4.86 -9.39
C VAL A 73 8.81 -4.16 -9.35
N HIS A 74 9.75 -4.54 -10.21
CA HIS A 74 11.06 -3.87 -10.26
C HIS A 74 10.91 -2.42 -10.70
N GLN A 75 10.11 -2.17 -11.72
CA GLN A 75 9.83 -0.81 -12.21
C GLN A 75 9.06 0.00 -11.17
N ASP A 76 8.03 -0.58 -10.57
CA ASP A 76 7.21 0.12 -9.57
C ASP A 76 8.01 0.46 -8.32
N VAL A 77 8.86 -0.45 -7.84
CA VAL A 77 9.75 -0.18 -6.71
C VAL A 77 10.70 0.98 -7.04
N ALA A 78 11.34 0.95 -8.20
CA ALA A 78 12.26 2.00 -8.61
C ALA A 78 11.56 3.37 -8.68
N GLU A 79 10.35 3.41 -9.22
CA GLU A 79 9.55 4.62 -9.31
C GLU A 79 9.18 5.17 -7.93
N LEU A 80 8.71 4.30 -7.03
CA LEU A 80 8.33 4.70 -5.68
C LEU A 80 9.54 5.16 -4.86
N VAL A 81 10.69 4.47 -4.97
CA VAL A 81 11.94 4.90 -4.34
C VAL A 81 12.34 6.30 -4.84
N GLY A 82 12.18 6.55 -6.13
CA GLY A 82 12.45 7.86 -6.72
C GLY A 82 11.56 8.98 -6.16
N ARG A 83 10.37 8.63 -5.65
CA ARG A 83 9.46 9.57 -5.00
C ARG A 83 9.63 9.66 -3.49
N GLY A 84 10.62 8.95 -2.93
CA GLY A 84 10.93 9.01 -1.50
C GLY A 84 10.28 7.94 -0.64
N VAL A 85 9.69 6.90 -1.23
CA VAL A 85 9.17 5.76 -0.47
C VAL A 85 10.36 4.90 -0.02
N VAL A 86 10.38 4.53 1.27
CA VAL A 86 11.41 3.67 1.85
C VAL A 86 10.84 2.26 1.99
N PHE A 87 11.42 1.31 1.26
CA PHE A 87 11.00 -0.08 1.31
C PHE A 87 11.65 -0.80 2.47
N GLU A 88 10.90 -1.76 3.05
CA GLU A 88 11.41 -2.64 4.10
C GLU A 88 12.39 -3.65 3.51
N GLU A 89 13.38 -4.04 4.32
CA GLU A 89 14.31 -5.10 3.97
C GLU A 89 14.16 -6.24 4.95
N TYR A 90 14.15 -7.47 4.44
CA TYR A 90 14.02 -8.68 5.25
C TYR A 90 15.16 -9.65 4.96
N ASP A 91 15.64 -10.30 6.00
CA ASP A 91 16.63 -11.38 5.89
C ASP A 91 16.29 -12.45 6.93
N MET A 92 15.41 -13.36 6.55
CA MET A 92 14.94 -14.45 7.40
C MET A 92 15.23 -15.80 6.72
N GLY A 93 16.46 -15.99 6.28
CA GLY A 93 16.88 -17.21 5.59
C GLY A 93 16.29 -17.29 4.18
N ALA A 94 15.34 -18.19 3.97
CA ALA A 94 14.70 -18.37 2.66
C ALA A 94 13.86 -17.15 2.25
N PHE A 95 13.39 -16.38 3.23
CA PHE A 95 12.64 -15.14 2.98
C PHE A 95 13.62 -13.97 3.08
N LYS A 96 14.14 -13.55 1.95
CA LYS A 96 15.15 -12.49 1.89
C LYS A 96 14.87 -11.53 0.75
N THR A 97 14.92 -10.22 1.06
CA THR A 97 14.84 -9.18 0.04
C THR A 97 16.19 -9.03 -0.66
N ILE A 98 16.15 -8.87 -1.98
CA ILE A 98 17.28 -8.46 -2.81
C ILE A 98 16.79 -7.25 -3.60
N ASP A 99 17.45 -6.12 -3.41
CA ASP A 99 17.00 -4.84 -3.99
C ASP A 99 15.52 -4.57 -3.67
N HIS A 100 15.13 -4.75 -2.37
CA HIS A 100 13.79 -4.58 -1.81
C HIS A 100 12.78 -5.69 -2.15
N ILE A 101 13.12 -6.66 -2.97
CA ILE A 101 12.15 -7.61 -3.54
C ILE A 101 12.44 -9.02 -3.06
N VAL A 102 11.39 -9.71 -2.60
CA VAL A 102 11.41 -11.15 -2.33
C VAL A 102 10.81 -11.88 -3.54
N THR A 103 11.56 -12.84 -4.06
CA THR A 103 11.06 -13.74 -5.12
C THR A 103 10.71 -15.08 -4.50
N SER A 104 9.46 -15.51 -4.66
CA SER A 104 8.95 -16.78 -4.17
C SER A 104 8.53 -17.64 -5.34
N ALA A 105 9.24 -18.76 -5.54
CA ALA A 105 8.96 -19.68 -6.66
C ALA A 105 7.51 -20.20 -6.59
N GLY A 106 6.81 -20.16 -7.71
CA GLY A 106 5.42 -20.60 -7.81
C GLY A 106 4.40 -19.59 -7.28
N ILE A 107 4.85 -18.45 -6.73
CA ILE A 107 3.96 -17.43 -6.15
C ILE A 107 4.13 -16.10 -6.87
N GLY A 108 5.33 -15.55 -6.87
CA GLY A 108 5.60 -14.27 -7.50
C GLY A 108 6.66 -13.46 -6.75
N LYS A 109 6.62 -12.15 -6.98
CA LYS A 109 7.56 -11.20 -6.40
C LYS A 109 6.81 -10.18 -5.55
N SER A 110 7.39 -9.82 -4.41
CA SER A 110 6.76 -8.88 -3.46
C SER A 110 7.77 -7.90 -2.90
N ALA A 111 7.29 -6.70 -2.59
CA ALA A 111 8.04 -5.69 -1.86
C ALA A 111 7.09 -4.98 -0.89
N TRP A 112 7.61 -4.49 0.24
CA TRP A 112 6.80 -3.91 1.30
C TRP A 112 7.30 -2.54 1.71
N PHE A 113 6.37 -1.64 2.02
CA PHE A 113 6.67 -0.36 2.62
C PHE A 113 5.60 0.01 3.65
N LYS A 114 5.94 0.94 4.54
CA LYS A 114 5.01 1.45 5.53
C LYS A 114 4.58 2.87 5.17
N ASP A 115 3.33 3.19 5.47
CA ASP A 115 2.87 4.57 5.41
C ASP A 115 3.25 5.31 6.71
N PRO A 116 2.95 6.63 6.83
CA PRO A 116 3.32 7.41 8.01
C PRO A 116 2.72 6.90 9.33
N ASP A 117 1.65 6.12 9.29
CA ASP A 117 0.95 5.60 10.47
C ASP A 117 1.26 4.13 10.76
N GLY A 118 2.22 3.55 10.06
CA GLY A 118 2.62 2.16 10.27
C GLY A 118 1.74 1.15 9.54
N ASN A 119 0.84 1.57 8.67
CA ASN A 119 0.14 0.63 7.80
C ASN A 119 1.14 0.01 6.82
N ILE A 120 1.07 -1.31 6.68
CA ILE A 120 2.00 -2.07 5.85
C ILE A 120 1.36 -2.37 4.50
N ILE A 121 1.99 -1.92 3.44
CA ILE A 121 1.51 -2.08 2.07
C ILE A 121 2.49 -2.96 1.30
N ALA A 122 1.98 -3.96 0.61
CA ALA A 122 2.76 -4.81 -0.27
C ALA A 122 2.49 -4.44 -1.73
N LEU A 123 3.54 -4.47 -2.55
CA LEU A 123 3.43 -4.61 -3.99
C LEU A 123 3.57 -6.08 -4.32
N PHE A 124 2.76 -6.61 -5.23
CA PHE A 124 2.79 -8.01 -5.58
C PHE A 124 2.65 -8.20 -7.09
N GLN A 125 3.62 -8.89 -7.67
CA GLN A 125 3.58 -9.33 -9.06
C GLN A 125 3.46 -10.84 -9.07
N PRO A 126 2.34 -11.42 -9.55
CA PRO A 126 2.20 -12.87 -9.63
C PRO A 126 3.19 -13.47 -10.63
N GLU A 127 3.55 -14.72 -10.38
CA GLU A 127 4.42 -15.47 -11.28
C GLU A 127 3.77 -15.74 -12.63
#